data_c20b2fbd8ca81f85b76e66a7c07b8b36
#
_entry.id   c20b2fbd8ca81f85b76e66a7c07b8b36
#
_cell.length_a   1.000
_cell.length_b   1.000
_cell.length_c   1.000
_cell.angle_alpha   90.00
_cell.angle_beta   90.00
_cell.angle_gamma   90.00
#
_symmetry.space_group_name_H-M   'P 1'
#
loop_
_entity.id
_entity.type
_entity.pdbx_description
1 polymer ?
#
loop_
_entity_poly.entity_id
_entity_poly.type
_entity_poly.pdbx_seq_one_letter_code
_entity_poly.pdbx_strand_id
1 'polypeptide(L)'
;MEQIVLSWGKCTIYTKKSGQSYWLKEPIPVEDSTQLTPTAQDAREAPVEGGELEARKAKANKYELVYQLRAAASRSENISHVDGVVADEYAVAVVPEDATAKGIIIDRAAVNVLDNQFNANAGIVDEYHFIGLKPSTGNIVKRGVIEVTEDTQHTGQYTVEFDD
;
A
#
# COMPACT_ATOMS: atom_id res chain seq x y z
N MET A 1 -11.23 29.25 -11.11
CA MET A 1 -11.47 28.15 -10.13
C MET A 1 -10.69 26.93 -10.56
N GLU A 2 -9.88 26.43 -9.71
CA GLU A 2 -9.11 25.22 -9.98
C GLU A 2 -10.04 24.01 -10.04
N GLN A 3 -9.86 23.18 -11.05
CA GLN A 3 -10.68 21.96 -11.20
C GLN A 3 -10.13 20.87 -10.30
N ILE A 4 -10.99 20.31 -9.48
CA ILE A 4 -10.65 19.17 -8.62
C ILE A 4 -10.75 17.90 -9.48
N VAL A 5 -9.65 17.15 -9.55
CA VAL A 5 -9.61 15.84 -10.23
C VAL A 5 -9.77 14.75 -9.17
N LEU A 6 -10.87 14.01 -9.30
CA LEU A 6 -11.16 12.85 -8.46
C LEU A 6 -11.16 11.60 -9.32
N SER A 7 -10.58 10.52 -8.80
CA SER A 7 -10.63 9.23 -9.47
C SER A 7 -11.66 8.33 -8.82
N TRP A 8 -12.60 7.89 -9.63
CA TRP A 8 -13.62 6.92 -9.26
C TRP A 8 -13.34 5.60 -9.97
N GLY A 9 -13.53 4.49 -9.32
CA GLY A 9 -13.39 3.19 -9.95
C GLY A 9 -12.16 2.42 -9.47
N LYS A 10 -11.67 1.54 -10.34
CA LYS A 10 -10.59 0.62 -9.99
C LYS A 10 -9.24 1.33 -9.85
N CYS A 11 -8.45 0.87 -8.89
CA CYS A 11 -7.05 1.23 -8.79
C CYS A 11 -6.17 0.10 -9.31
N THR A 12 -4.94 0.44 -9.67
CA THR A 12 -3.90 -0.53 -10.04
C THR A 12 -2.84 -0.53 -8.96
N ILE A 13 -2.41 -1.71 -8.52
CA ILE A 13 -1.43 -1.86 -7.46
C ILE A 13 -0.14 -2.40 -8.07
N TYR A 14 0.98 -1.75 -7.73
CA TYR A 14 2.32 -2.18 -8.09
C TYR A 14 3.11 -2.45 -6.82
N THR A 15 3.90 -3.52 -6.83
CA THR A 15 4.74 -3.90 -5.70
C THR A 15 6.19 -4.06 -6.14
N LYS A 16 7.11 -3.70 -5.27
CA LYS A 16 8.54 -3.88 -5.48
C LYS A 16 9.16 -4.52 -4.25
N LYS A 17 9.78 -5.68 -4.47
CA LYS A 17 10.52 -6.37 -3.41
C LYS A 17 11.76 -5.58 -3.02
N SER A 18 12.09 -5.57 -1.74
CA SER A 18 13.33 -4.99 -1.24
C SER A 18 14.55 -5.57 -1.96
N GLY A 19 15.40 -4.69 -2.49
CA GLY A 19 16.59 -5.08 -3.25
C GLY A 19 16.37 -5.24 -4.76
N GLN A 20 15.15 -5.17 -5.25
CA GLN A 20 14.84 -5.14 -6.68
C GLN A 20 14.78 -3.71 -7.20
N SER A 21 15.08 -3.55 -8.50
CA SER A 21 15.05 -2.23 -9.16
C SER A 21 13.78 -1.97 -9.95
N TYR A 22 12.91 -2.97 -10.08
CA TYR A 22 11.70 -2.90 -10.89
C TYR A 22 10.45 -3.21 -10.07
N TRP A 23 9.31 -2.71 -10.56
CA TRP A 23 8.00 -2.94 -9.96
C TRP A 23 7.24 -4.02 -10.74
N LEU A 24 6.43 -4.78 -10.04
CA LEU A 24 5.53 -5.76 -10.63
C LEU A 24 4.09 -5.30 -10.43
N LYS A 25 3.27 -5.50 -11.46
CA LYS A 25 1.85 -5.18 -11.41
C LYS A 25 1.09 -6.31 -10.76
N GLU A 26 0.32 -5.98 -9.74
CA GLU A 26 -0.60 -6.92 -9.11
C GLU A 26 -1.83 -7.17 -9.99
N PRO A 27 -2.47 -8.36 -9.91
CA PRO A 27 -3.79 -8.56 -10.49
C PRO A 27 -4.79 -7.54 -9.96
N ILE A 28 -5.89 -7.34 -10.68
CA ILE A 28 -6.94 -6.40 -10.26
C ILE A 28 -7.53 -6.89 -8.93
N PRO A 29 -7.54 -6.04 -7.88
CA PRO A 29 -8.11 -6.41 -6.60
C PRO A 29 -9.61 -6.69 -6.67
N VAL A 30 -10.12 -7.43 -5.69
CA VAL A 30 -11.55 -7.63 -5.50
C VAL A 30 -12.21 -6.28 -5.25
N GLU A 31 -13.41 -6.08 -5.77
CA GLU A 31 -14.16 -4.83 -5.63
C GLU A 31 -14.25 -4.39 -4.17
N ASP A 32 -14.01 -3.11 -3.94
CA ASP A 32 -14.06 -2.44 -2.62
C ASP A 32 -13.13 -3.03 -1.55
N SER A 33 -12.13 -3.82 -1.95
CA SER A 33 -11.20 -4.44 -1.00
C SER A 33 -9.97 -3.57 -0.67
N THR A 34 -9.58 -2.67 -1.57
CA THR A 34 -8.40 -1.83 -1.39
C THR A 34 -8.69 -0.68 -0.44
N GLN A 35 -7.99 -0.64 0.68
CA GLN A 35 -8.19 0.38 1.70
C GLN A 35 -6.89 0.71 2.41
N LEU A 36 -6.61 2.01 2.58
CA LEU A 36 -5.55 2.52 3.43
C LEU A 36 -6.17 3.04 4.72
N THR A 37 -5.75 2.49 5.85
CA THR A 37 -6.26 2.88 7.17
C THR A 37 -5.14 3.52 7.98
N PRO A 38 -5.18 4.84 8.23
CA PRO A 38 -4.31 5.47 9.20
C PRO A 38 -4.86 5.28 10.60
N THR A 39 -3.96 5.03 11.56
CA THR A 39 -4.33 4.91 12.97
C THR A 39 -3.43 5.82 13.79
N ALA A 40 -4.05 6.72 14.57
CA ALA A 40 -3.33 7.58 15.47
C ALA A 40 -2.72 6.76 16.62
N GLN A 41 -1.49 7.09 16.98
CA GLN A 41 -0.82 6.52 18.13
C GLN A 41 -0.92 7.45 19.34
N ASP A 42 -0.81 6.89 20.55
CA ASP A 42 -0.82 7.67 21.79
C ASP A 42 0.31 8.69 21.81
N ALA A 43 -0.03 9.91 22.22
CA ALA A 43 0.94 10.97 22.40
C ALA A 43 1.60 10.88 23.78
N ARG A 44 2.81 11.40 23.90
CA ARG A 44 3.41 11.69 25.19
C ARG A 44 2.90 13.02 25.71
N GLU A 45 2.48 13.05 26.96
CA GLU A 45 1.94 14.23 27.60
C GLU A 45 2.62 14.48 28.94
N ALA A 46 2.80 15.75 29.28
CA ALA A 46 3.34 16.19 30.58
C ALA A 46 2.26 17.01 31.29
N PRO A 47 1.33 16.35 32.02
CA PRO A 47 0.31 17.07 32.76
C PRO A 47 0.89 17.72 34.03
N VAL A 48 0.36 18.90 34.37
CA VAL A 48 0.60 19.57 35.63
C VAL A 48 -0.59 19.45 36.57
N GLU A 49 -0.43 19.86 37.80
CA GLU A 49 -1.51 19.89 38.79
C GLU A 49 -2.71 20.70 38.25
N GLY A 50 -3.90 20.14 38.35
CA GLY A 50 -5.11 20.71 37.75
C GLY A 50 -5.46 20.14 36.37
N GLY A 51 -4.60 19.28 35.80
CA GLY A 51 -4.88 18.55 34.56
C GLY A 51 -4.47 19.26 33.27
N GLU A 52 -3.93 20.47 33.36
CA GLU A 52 -3.40 21.18 32.19
C GLU A 52 -2.12 20.52 31.65
N LEU A 53 -1.92 20.59 30.35
CA LEU A 53 -0.73 20.02 29.70
C LEU A 53 0.35 21.09 29.56
N GLU A 54 1.50 20.85 30.18
CA GLU A 54 2.69 21.67 29.98
C GLU A 54 3.38 21.40 28.66
N ALA A 55 3.36 20.14 28.22
CA ALA A 55 3.91 19.71 26.92
C ALA A 55 3.19 18.49 26.38
N ARG A 56 3.15 18.37 25.04
CA ARG A 56 2.60 17.22 24.34
C ARG A 56 3.43 16.92 23.09
N LYS A 57 3.80 15.66 22.91
CA LYS A 57 4.49 15.20 21.70
C LYS A 57 3.71 14.05 21.07
N ALA A 58 3.18 14.30 19.88
CA ALA A 58 2.48 13.28 19.12
C ALA A 58 3.46 12.28 18.49
N LYS A 59 3.03 11.02 18.41
CA LYS A 59 3.73 10.00 17.62
C LYS A 59 3.18 9.97 16.21
N ALA A 60 4.00 9.50 15.26
CA ALA A 60 3.54 9.28 13.90
C ALA A 60 2.38 8.27 13.84
N ASN A 61 1.49 8.44 12.88
CA ASN A 61 0.42 7.48 12.65
C ASN A 61 0.97 6.13 12.21
N LYS A 62 0.24 5.07 12.51
CA LYS A 62 0.40 3.78 11.84
C LYS A 62 -0.43 3.76 10.58
N TYR A 63 0.10 3.15 9.53
CA TYR A 63 -0.59 2.99 8.26
C TYR A 63 -0.65 1.53 7.88
N GLU A 64 -1.81 1.09 7.45
CA GLU A 64 -2.03 -0.26 6.94
C GLU A 64 -2.80 -0.18 5.63
N LEU A 65 -2.22 -0.76 4.58
CA LEU A 65 -2.87 -0.93 3.29
C LEU A 65 -3.32 -2.37 3.14
N VAL A 66 -4.58 -2.56 2.80
CA VAL A 66 -5.17 -3.89 2.62
C VAL A 66 -5.78 -3.97 1.24
N TYR A 67 -5.59 -5.08 0.56
CA TYR A 67 -6.35 -5.45 -0.62
C TYR A 67 -6.51 -6.96 -0.71
N GLN A 68 -7.48 -7.41 -1.50
CA GLN A 68 -7.78 -8.81 -1.71
C GLN A 68 -7.59 -9.19 -3.17
N LEU A 69 -6.99 -10.36 -3.41
CA LEU A 69 -6.83 -10.94 -4.73
C LEU A 69 -7.48 -12.32 -4.77
N ARG A 70 -8.18 -12.61 -5.87
CA ARG A 70 -8.68 -13.97 -6.09
C ARG A 70 -7.55 -14.88 -6.55
N ALA A 71 -7.43 -16.04 -5.90
CA ALA A 71 -6.52 -17.08 -6.35
C ALA A 71 -7.08 -17.76 -7.60
N ALA A 72 -6.24 -17.89 -8.62
CA ALA A 72 -6.59 -18.57 -9.86
C ALA A 72 -5.40 -19.41 -10.34
N ALA A 73 -5.67 -20.57 -10.93
CA ALA A 73 -4.61 -21.44 -11.42
C ALA A 73 -3.72 -20.78 -12.51
N SER A 74 -4.28 -19.80 -13.23
CA SER A 74 -3.56 -19.06 -14.27
C SER A 74 -2.78 -17.86 -13.75
N ARG A 75 -2.84 -17.56 -12.44
CA ARG A 75 -2.14 -16.40 -11.84
C ARG A 75 -0.93 -16.85 -11.03
N SER A 76 0.19 -16.15 -11.25
CA SER A 76 1.36 -16.26 -10.40
C SER A 76 1.28 -15.21 -9.29
N GLU A 77 1.66 -15.58 -8.08
CA GLU A 77 1.75 -14.65 -6.97
C GLU A 77 3.04 -13.83 -7.06
N ASN A 78 2.93 -12.50 -6.98
CA ASN A 78 4.10 -11.62 -6.98
C ASN A 78 4.79 -11.61 -5.62
N ILE A 79 4.05 -11.91 -4.56
CA ILE A 79 4.55 -11.93 -3.19
C ILE A 79 4.52 -13.37 -2.69
N SER A 80 5.70 -13.93 -2.42
CA SER A 80 5.83 -15.27 -1.83
C SER A 80 5.64 -15.23 -0.33
N HIS A 81 4.87 -16.17 0.19
CA HIS A 81 4.67 -16.33 1.63
C HIS A 81 4.63 -17.80 2.03
N VAL A 82 4.89 -18.07 3.31
CA VAL A 82 4.73 -19.39 3.93
C VAL A 82 3.81 -19.22 5.14
N ASP A 83 2.64 -19.82 5.07
CA ASP A 83 1.59 -19.70 6.10
C ASP A 83 1.30 -18.22 6.46
N GLY A 84 1.21 -17.39 5.42
CA GLY A 84 0.95 -15.96 5.55
C GLY A 84 2.15 -15.10 5.94
N VAL A 85 3.30 -15.69 6.20
CA VAL A 85 4.51 -14.96 6.58
C VAL A 85 5.33 -14.61 5.34
N VAL A 86 5.60 -13.32 5.16
CA VAL A 86 6.45 -12.80 4.08
C VAL A 86 7.79 -12.41 4.68
N ALA A 87 8.87 -13.00 4.15
CA ALA A 87 10.23 -12.80 4.68
C ALA A 87 10.82 -11.43 4.34
N ASP A 88 10.41 -10.84 3.21
CA ASP A 88 10.98 -9.61 2.67
C ASP A 88 10.04 -8.42 2.87
N GLU A 89 10.64 -7.22 2.92
CA GLU A 89 9.89 -5.98 2.87
C GLU A 89 9.52 -5.65 1.42
N TYR A 90 8.40 -4.96 1.24
CA TYR A 90 7.93 -4.51 -0.07
C TYR A 90 7.61 -3.03 -0.06
N ALA A 91 7.86 -2.38 -1.20
CA ALA A 91 7.26 -1.10 -1.51
C ALA A 91 5.95 -1.35 -2.26
N VAL A 92 4.95 -0.53 -2.05
CA VAL A 92 3.66 -0.65 -2.72
C VAL A 92 3.21 0.72 -3.23
N ALA A 93 2.67 0.72 -4.45
CA ALA A 93 2.09 1.91 -5.07
C ALA A 93 0.65 1.61 -5.47
N VAL A 94 -0.27 2.49 -5.09
CA VAL A 94 -1.66 2.43 -5.52
C VAL A 94 -1.91 3.57 -6.49
N VAL A 95 -2.15 3.21 -7.75
CA VAL A 95 -2.32 4.16 -8.84
C VAL A 95 -3.81 4.24 -9.18
N PRO A 96 -4.42 5.43 -9.10
CA PRO A 96 -5.83 5.60 -9.45
C PRO A 96 -6.07 5.38 -10.95
N GLU A 97 -7.31 5.12 -11.32
CA GLU A 97 -7.71 4.94 -12.72
C GLU A 97 -7.43 6.19 -13.56
N ASP A 98 -7.69 7.37 -13.00
CA ASP A 98 -7.31 8.63 -13.62
C ASP A 98 -5.85 8.94 -13.32
N ALA A 99 -5.01 8.93 -14.35
CA ALA A 99 -3.57 9.14 -14.21
C ALA A 99 -3.20 10.55 -13.69
N THR A 100 -4.11 11.52 -13.74
CA THR A 100 -3.88 12.87 -13.23
C THR A 100 -4.27 13.03 -11.75
N ALA A 101 -4.95 12.05 -11.17
CA ALA A 101 -5.32 12.05 -9.77
C ALA A 101 -4.14 11.60 -8.89
N LYS A 102 -4.15 12.00 -7.63
CA LYS A 102 -3.12 11.59 -6.68
C LYS A 102 -3.28 10.13 -6.30
N GLY A 103 -2.18 9.38 -6.39
CA GLY A 103 -2.06 8.05 -5.82
C GLY A 103 -1.24 8.06 -4.53
N ILE A 104 -0.94 6.89 -4.02
CA ILE A 104 -0.12 6.72 -2.82
C ILE A 104 1.03 5.77 -3.07
N ILE A 105 2.17 6.03 -2.41
CA ILE A 105 3.32 5.13 -2.37
C ILE A 105 3.74 4.94 -0.91
N ILE A 106 3.97 3.68 -0.54
CA ILE A 106 4.63 3.31 0.72
C ILE A 106 5.97 2.72 0.35
N ASP A 107 7.07 3.38 0.73
CA ASP A 107 8.42 2.96 0.34
C ASP A 107 8.89 1.69 1.05
N ARG A 108 8.46 1.51 2.29
CA ARG A 108 8.79 0.33 3.09
C ARG A 108 7.54 -0.17 3.79
N ALA A 109 7.24 -1.43 3.60
CA ALA A 109 6.14 -2.09 4.30
C ALA A 109 6.51 -3.52 4.70
N ALA A 110 6.10 -3.91 5.88
CA ALA A 110 6.04 -5.31 6.25
C ALA A 110 4.73 -5.90 5.72
N VAL A 111 4.79 -7.10 5.18
CA VAL A 111 3.63 -7.72 4.52
C VAL A 111 3.22 -8.97 5.27
N ASN A 112 1.93 -9.08 5.55
CA ASN A 112 1.29 -10.30 6.04
C ASN A 112 0.17 -10.69 5.08
N VAL A 113 0.00 -11.98 4.88
CA VAL A 113 -1.03 -12.51 3.98
C VAL A 113 -1.96 -13.40 4.78
N LEU A 114 -3.27 -13.14 4.70
CA LEU A 114 -4.30 -14.04 5.14
C LEU A 114 -4.67 -14.90 3.95
N ASP A 115 -4.00 -16.03 3.81
CA ASP A 115 -4.07 -16.88 2.65
C ASP A 115 -5.23 -17.88 2.71
N ASN A 116 -5.68 -18.27 1.53
CA ASN A 116 -6.65 -19.33 1.34
C ASN A 116 -7.98 -19.13 2.09
N GLN A 117 -8.44 -17.90 2.19
CA GLN A 117 -9.80 -17.65 2.65
C GLN A 117 -10.77 -18.19 1.62
N PHE A 118 -11.53 -19.22 2.00
CA PHE A 118 -12.48 -19.86 1.12
C PHE A 118 -13.91 -19.49 1.46
N ASN A 119 -14.64 -19.04 0.43
CA ASN A 119 -16.07 -18.78 0.51
C ASN A 119 -16.73 -19.39 -0.74
N ALA A 120 -17.76 -20.19 -0.55
CA ALA A 120 -18.43 -20.87 -1.66
C ALA A 120 -18.96 -19.93 -2.73
N ASN A 121 -19.33 -18.69 -2.39
CA ASN A 121 -19.81 -17.69 -3.33
C ASN A 121 -18.68 -16.91 -4.02
N ALA A 122 -17.56 -16.70 -3.34
CA ALA A 122 -16.46 -15.86 -3.82
C ALA A 122 -15.25 -16.65 -4.31
N GLY A 123 -15.14 -17.94 -3.94
CA GLY A 123 -13.98 -18.78 -4.21
C GLY A 123 -12.85 -18.54 -3.19
N ILE A 124 -11.63 -18.81 -3.62
CA ILE A 124 -10.44 -18.61 -2.78
C ILE A 124 -9.96 -17.17 -2.96
N VAL A 125 -9.79 -16.47 -1.84
CA VAL A 125 -9.33 -15.07 -1.80
C VAL A 125 -8.17 -14.97 -0.84
N ASP A 126 -7.11 -14.31 -1.26
CA ASP A 126 -5.97 -13.97 -0.41
C ASP A 126 -6.05 -12.49 -0.05
N GLU A 127 -5.88 -12.18 1.24
CA GLU A 127 -5.88 -10.81 1.73
C GLU A 127 -4.47 -10.39 2.10
N TYR A 128 -3.98 -9.32 1.48
CA TYR A 128 -2.64 -8.79 1.68
C TYR A 128 -2.69 -7.56 2.57
N HIS A 129 -1.90 -7.58 3.65
CA HIS A 129 -1.77 -6.49 4.60
C HIS A 129 -0.37 -5.91 4.52
N PHE A 130 -0.28 -4.63 4.18
CA PHE A 130 0.99 -3.88 4.15
C PHE A 130 1.02 -2.91 5.31
N ILE A 131 1.93 -3.11 6.23
CA ILE A 131 2.12 -2.23 7.39
C ILE A 131 3.27 -1.29 7.09
N GLY A 132 2.99 0.00 7.03
CA GLY A 132 3.98 1.03 6.69
C GLY A 132 5.08 1.12 7.73
N LEU A 133 6.32 1.08 7.28
CA LEU A 133 7.53 1.26 8.08
C LEU A 133 8.18 2.60 7.76
N LYS A 134 8.98 3.11 8.70
CA LYS A 134 9.69 4.37 8.51
C LYS A 134 10.65 4.28 7.32
N PRO A 135 10.48 5.12 6.28
CA PRO A 135 11.41 5.16 5.16
C PRO A 135 12.71 5.88 5.56
N SER A 136 13.73 5.79 4.68
CA SER A 136 14.97 6.52 4.87
C SER A 136 14.77 8.05 4.80
N THR A 137 13.83 8.50 4.00
CA THR A 137 13.50 9.92 3.83
C THR A 137 11.99 10.09 3.62
N GLY A 138 11.45 11.18 4.16
CA GLY A 138 10.07 11.59 3.92
C GLY A 138 9.03 10.88 4.77
N ASN A 139 7.79 10.94 4.32
CA ASN A 139 6.65 10.38 5.01
C ASN A 139 6.54 8.87 4.79
N ILE A 140 5.89 8.17 5.70
CA ILE A 140 5.59 6.74 5.56
C ILE A 140 4.71 6.51 4.33
N VAL A 141 3.65 7.31 4.19
CA VAL A 141 2.77 7.29 3.01
C VAL A 141 2.97 8.59 2.25
N LYS A 142 3.44 8.48 1.01
CA LYS A 142 3.62 9.62 0.11
C LYS A 142 2.43 9.70 -0.84
N ARG A 143 1.91 10.89 -1.04
CA ARG A 143 0.76 11.16 -1.92
C ARG A 143 1.18 12.08 -3.04
N GLY A 144 0.85 11.71 -4.26
CA GLY A 144 1.15 12.53 -5.42
C GLY A 144 0.76 11.84 -6.72
N VAL A 145 1.06 12.47 -7.83
CA VAL A 145 0.82 11.89 -9.15
C VAL A 145 1.87 10.83 -9.43
N ILE A 146 1.42 9.64 -9.81
CA ILE A 146 2.28 8.50 -10.08
C ILE A 146 2.27 8.21 -11.57
N GLU A 147 3.46 8.18 -12.17
CA GLU A 147 3.66 7.80 -13.56
C GLU A 147 4.31 6.41 -13.63
N VAL A 148 3.69 5.50 -14.36
CA VAL A 148 4.15 4.13 -14.51
C VAL A 148 4.51 3.86 -15.95
N THR A 149 5.72 3.31 -16.17
CA THR A 149 6.22 2.97 -17.51
C THR A 149 6.67 1.53 -17.52
N GLU A 150 6.17 0.75 -18.48
CA GLU A 150 6.63 -0.63 -18.68
C GLU A 150 7.99 -0.65 -19.36
N ASP A 151 8.88 -1.54 -18.90
CA ASP A 151 10.18 -1.75 -19.51
C ASP A 151 10.00 -2.40 -20.89
N THR A 152 10.55 -1.78 -21.91
CA THR A 152 10.45 -2.27 -23.30
C THR A 152 11.24 -3.56 -23.55
N GLN A 153 12.25 -3.83 -22.74
CA GLN A 153 13.11 -5.03 -22.87
C GLN A 153 12.66 -6.19 -21.96
N HIS A 154 11.94 -5.87 -20.89
CA HIS A 154 11.49 -6.85 -19.90
C HIS A 154 9.98 -6.69 -19.68
N THR A 155 9.20 -7.50 -20.39
CA THR A 155 7.75 -7.51 -20.27
C THR A 155 7.32 -7.86 -18.82
N GLY A 156 6.41 -7.07 -18.26
CA GLY A 156 5.93 -7.27 -16.89
C GLY A 156 6.76 -6.58 -15.82
N GLN A 157 7.84 -5.90 -16.19
CA GLN A 157 8.61 -5.04 -15.28
C GLN A 157 8.28 -3.58 -15.53
N TYR A 158 8.09 -2.82 -14.46
CA TYR A 158 7.64 -1.43 -14.53
C TYR A 158 8.58 -0.51 -13.77
N THR A 159 8.65 0.73 -14.22
CA THR A 159 9.27 1.85 -13.51
C THR A 159 8.15 2.75 -12.99
N VAL A 160 8.22 3.10 -11.73
CA VAL A 160 7.23 3.97 -11.08
C VAL A 160 7.93 5.28 -10.68
N GLU A 161 7.45 6.39 -11.22
CA GLU A 161 7.92 7.73 -10.89
C GLU A 161 6.84 8.46 -10.08
N PHE A 162 7.27 9.22 -9.11
CA PHE A 162 6.40 9.91 -8.17
C PHE A 162 6.67 11.42 -8.22
N ASP A 163 5.60 12.18 -8.37
CA ASP A 163 5.62 13.64 -8.37
C ASP A 163 4.63 14.14 -7.30
N ASP A 164 5.15 14.75 -6.26
CA ASP A 164 4.36 15.25 -5.13
C ASP A 164 3.82 16.69 -5.34
#